data_2ec8449b80c9dcd5bd5761f287528513
#
_entry.id   2ec8449b80c9dcd5bd5761f287528513
#
_cell.length_a   1.000
_cell.length_b   1.000
_cell.length_c   1.000
_cell.angle_alpha   90.00
_cell.angle_beta   90.00
_cell.angle_gamma   90.00
#
_symmetry.space_group_name_H-M   'P 1'
#
loop_
_entity.id
_entity.type
_entity.pdbx_description
1 polymer ?
#
loop_
_entity_poly.entity_id
_entity_poly.type
_entity_poly.pdbx_seq_one_letter_code
_entity_poly.pdbx_strand_id
1 'polypeptide(L)'
;MFFFSRVERFKTSLQFIQLAYGDFYATLDACKVADCVVFVLSPTVEVGAWGETVLRTLQTQGLPDVVPVVAPGHHIDPKARSGILKSLLSFMQYFFPEQSKIFELNTFADQSSAVRVLSEGKPRDVRWRLGRSWLLAESVDWMDGNLAITGVVRGTQLSPNRLVHLPNHGDFQVLRVRSF
;
A
#
# COMPACT_ATOMS: atom_id res chain seq x y z
N MET A 1 -0.74 12.20 -1.27
CA MET A 1 -1.90 12.51 -2.14
C MET A 1 -2.75 11.26 -2.24
N PHE A 2 -4.07 11.43 -2.16
CA PHE A 2 -5.02 10.31 -2.32
C PHE A 2 -5.78 10.50 -3.61
N PHE A 3 -6.02 9.41 -4.33
CA PHE A 3 -6.91 9.43 -5.49
C PHE A 3 -7.69 8.11 -5.58
N PHE A 4 -8.91 8.20 -6.09
CA PHE A 4 -9.81 7.07 -6.24
C PHE A 4 -9.93 6.71 -7.72
N SER A 5 -9.97 5.43 -8.01
CA SER A 5 -10.24 4.90 -9.34
C SER A 5 -11.27 3.81 -9.25
N ARG A 6 -12.40 3.98 -9.95
CA ARG A 6 -13.40 2.94 -10.08
C ARG A 6 -13.06 2.05 -11.26
N VAL A 7 -12.96 0.76 -11.00
CA VAL A 7 -12.66 -0.25 -12.00
C VAL A 7 -13.96 -0.99 -12.34
N GLU A 8 -14.69 -0.48 -13.33
CA GLU A 8 -16.03 -0.97 -13.71
C GLU A 8 -16.04 -2.48 -14.01
N ARG A 9 -15.01 -2.98 -14.70
CA ARG A 9 -14.88 -4.39 -15.07
C ARG A 9 -14.90 -5.33 -13.86
N PHE A 10 -14.34 -4.90 -12.73
CA PHE A 10 -14.24 -5.70 -11.51
C PHE A 10 -15.21 -5.24 -10.41
N LYS A 11 -16.03 -4.21 -10.71
CA LYS A 11 -16.97 -3.59 -9.75
C LYS A 11 -16.30 -3.20 -8.44
N THR A 12 -15.04 -2.79 -8.51
CA THR A 12 -14.20 -2.45 -7.37
C THR A 12 -13.77 -0.99 -7.46
N SER A 13 -13.67 -0.33 -6.32
CA SER A 13 -13.06 1.00 -6.19
C SER A 13 -11.70 0.86 -5.54
N LEU A 14 -10.67 1.36 -6.18
CA LEU A 14 -9.30 1.39 -5.68
C LEU A 14 -8.98 2.78 -5.16
N GLN A 15 -8.50 2.85 -3.92
CA GLN A 15 -7.96 4.05 -3.32
C GLN A 15 -6.44 3.94 -3.30
N PHE A 16 -5.77 4.88 -3.93
CA PHE A 16 -4.31 4.92 -3.98
C PHE A 16 -3.76 5.97 -3.01
N ILE A 17 -2.77 5.57 -2.22
CA ILE A 17 -1.98 6.44 -1.35
C ILE A 17 -0.62 6.63 -2.02
N GLN A 18 -0.42 7.78 -2.63
CA GLN A 18 0.88 8.11 -3.21
C GLN A 18 1.81 8.65 -2.14
N LEU A 19 2.95 8.02 -1.98
CA LEU A 19 3.98 8.37 -1.00
C LEU A 19 5.13 9.09 -1.70
N ALA A 20 5.68 10.09 -1.02
CA ALA A 20 6.89 10.74 -1.48
C ALA A 20 8.11 9.85 -1.20
N TYR A 21 9.05 9.81 -2.14
CA TYR A 21 10.33 9.14 -1.91
C TYR A 21 11.08 9.81 -0.76
N GLY A 22 11.60 9.03 0.15
CA GLY A 22 12.32 9.53 1.32
C GLY A 22 11.49 9.68 2.59
N ASP A 23 10.15 9.68 2.50
CA ASP A 23 9.29 9.73 3.69
C ASP A 23 9.11 8.35 4.31
N PHE A 24 10.04 8.01 5.20
CA PHE A 24 10.12 6.71 5.83
C PHE A 24 8.90 6.40 6.72
N TYR A 25 8.54 7.33 7.60
CA TYR A 25 7.45 7.11 8.56
C TYR A 25 6.08 7.09 7.89
N ALA A 26 5.83 8.00 6.95
CA ALA A 26 4.59 7.96 6.18
C ALA A 26 4.46 6.66 5.37
N THR A 27 5.58 6.11 4.86
CA THR A 27 5.59 4.81 4.17
C THR A 27 5.19 3.69 5.12
N LEU A 28 5.76 3.64 6.33
CA LEU A 28 5.41 2.61 7.32
C LEU A 28 3.95 2.73 7.75
N ASP A 29 3.45 3.93 7.99
CA ASP A 29 2.07 4.16 8.43
C ASP A 29 1.05 3.85 7.33
N ALA A 30 1.31 4.23 6.09
CA ALA A 30 0.47 3.89 4.96
C ALA A 30 0.38 2.37 4.75
N CYS A 31 1.50 1.65 4.89
CA CYS A 31 1.52 0.19 4.80
C CYS A 31 0.73 -0.50 5.92
N LYS A 32 0.47 0.18 7.05
CA LYS A 32 -0.38 -0.35 8.13
C LYS A 32 -1.87 -0.37 7.75
N VAL A 33 -2.32 0.51 6.89
CA VAL A 33 -3.74 0.64 6.51
C VAL A 33 -4.03 0.11 5.10
N ALA A 34 -3.03 -0.03 4.24
CA ALA A 34 -3.18 -0.51 2.87
C ALA A 34 -3.59 -2.00 2.82
N ASP A 35 -4.42 -2.36 1.86
CA ASP A 35 -4.76 -3.76 1.55
C ASP A 35 -3.71 -4.40 0.63
N CYS A 36 -3.04 -3.59 -0.17
CA CYS A 36 -1.97 -4.00 -1.07
C CYS A 36 -0.90 -2.91 -1.17
N VAL A 37 0.36 -3.28 -1.34
CA VAL A 37 1.47 -2.36 -1.55
C VAL A 37 2.03 -2.53 -2.96
N VAL A 38 2.01 -1.45 -3.73
CA VAL A 38 2.59 -1.42 -5.08
C VAL A 38 4.01 -0.89 -5.00
N PHE A 39 5.00 -1.72 -5.31
CA PHE A 39 6.39 -1.31 -5.44
C PHE A 39 6.70 -0.94 -6.88
N VAL A 40 7.05 0.32 -7.10
CA VAL A 40 7.48 0.82 -8.42
C VAL A 40 8.99 0.66 -8.52
N LEU A 41 9.43 -0.24 -9.37
CA LEU A 41 10.82 -0.57 -9.60
C LEU A 41 11.36 0.11 -10.86
N SER A 42 12.62 0.52 -10.83
CA SER A 42 13.33 1.02 -12.01
C SER A 42 14.06 -0.14 -12.70
N PRO A 43 13.97 -0.25 -14.03
CA PRO A 43 14.76 -1.23 -14.78
C PRO A 43 16.22 -0.81 -15.00
N THR A 44 16.56 0.44 -14.68
CA THR A 44 17.88 1.05 -14.99
C THR A 44 18.62 1.55 -13.75
N VAL A 45 17.92 1.68 -12.62
CA VAL A 45 18.51 2.18 -11.36
C VAL A 45 18.36 1.13 -10.29
N GLU A 46 19.45 0.77 -9.67
CA GLU A 46 19.46 -0.16 -8.53
C GLU A 46 18.82 0.47 -7.29
N VAL A 47 18.24 -0.38 -6.45
CA VAL A 47 17.68 0.05 -5.18
C VAL A 47 18.82 0.43 -4.25
N GLY A 48 18.87 1.71 -3.88
CA GLY A 48 19.89 2.22 -2.96
C GLY A 48 19.65 1.81 -1.50
N ALA A 49 20.62 2.13 -0.64
CA ALA A 49 20.60 1.75 0.79
C ALA A 49 19.33 2.20 1.53
N TRP A 50 18.74 3.35 1.18
CA TRP A 50 17.47 3.80 1.75
C TRP A 50 16.32 2.86 1.37
N GLY A 51 16.21 2.51 0.10
CA GLY A 51 15.17 1.59 -0.38
C GLY A 51 15.30 0.20 0.24
N GLU A 52 16.52 -0.31 0.40
CA GLU A 52 16.77 -1.57 1.09
C GLU A 52 16.36 -1.50 2.57
N THR A 53 16.67 -0.40 3.26
CA THR A 53 16.25 -0.18 4.64
C THR A 53 14.72 -0.19 4.78
N VAL A 54 14.01 0.50 3.87
CA VAL A 54 12.54 0.48 3.82
C VAL A 54 12.02 -0.95 3.64
N LEU A 55 12.54 -1.68 2.64
CA LEU A 55 12.10 -3.05 2.37
C LEU A 55 12.32 -3.99 3.55
N ARG A 56 13.48 -3.93 4.22
CA ARG A 56 13.78 -4.72 5.43
C ARG A 56 12.85 -4.37 6.59
N THR A 57 12.60 -3.08 6.78
CA THR A 57 11.70 -2.62 7.84
C THR A 57 10.26 -3.08 7.58
N LEU A 58 9.79 -2.96 6.34
CA LEU A 58 8.47 -3.43 5.94
C LEU A 58 8.34 -4.95 6.04
N GLN A 59 9.39 -5.70 5.70
CA GLN A 59 9.43 -7.15 5.89
C GLN A 59 9.28 -7.53 7.38
N THR A 60 9.97 -6.79 8.26
CA THR A 60 9.90 -7.02 9.72
C THR A 60 8.55 -6.59 10.29
N GLN A 61 8.01 -5.45 9.83
CA GLN A 61 6.68 -4.98 10.21
C GLN A 61 5.58 -5.95 9.76
N GLY A 62 5.79 -6.65 8.65
CA GLY A 62 4.78 -7.41 7.94
C GLY A 62 4.02 -6.54 6.95
N LEU A 63 3.86 -7.04 5.75
CA LEU A 63 3.12 -6.39 4.66
C LEU A 63 1.89 -7.20 4.27
N PRO A 64 0.84 -6.51 3.78
CA PRO A 64 -0.22 -7.15 3.03
C PRO A 64 0.33 -7.68 1.69
N ASP A 65 -0.54 -7.91 0.73
CA ASP A 65 -0.12 -8.32 -0.60
C ASP A 65 0.78 -7.27 -1.25
N VAL A 66 1.75 -7.75 -2.02
CA VAL A 66 2.75 -6.92 -2.70
C VAL A 66 2.62 -7.12 -4.20
N VAL A 67 2.52 -6.01 -4.94
CA VAL A 67 2.49 -6.01 -6.41
C VAL A 67 3.66 -5.19 -6.94
N PRO A 68 4.73 -5.83 -7.39
CA PRO A 68 5.87 -5.13 -7.98
C PRO A 68 5.58 -4.78 -9.45
N VAL A 69 5.82 -3.52 -9.79
CA VAL A 69 5.58 -2.98 -11.14
C VAL A 69 6.81 -2.25 -11.65
N VAL A 70 6.98 -2.21 -12.97
CA VAL A 70 7.85 -1.27 -13.66
C VAL A 70 6.98 -0.21 -14.31
N ALA A 71 7.21 1.06 -13.98
CA ALA A 71 6.41 2.18 -14.50
C ALA A 71 6.55 2.30 -16.03
N PRO A 72 5.52 2.80 -16.72
CA PRO A 72 5.61 3.07 -18.15
C PRO A 72 6.62 4.18 -18.46
N GLY A 73 7.11 4.22 -19.71
CA GLY A 73 8.06 5.23 -20.16
C GLY A 73 9.54 4.85 -20.00
N HIS A 74 9.88 3.78 -19.33
CA HIS A 74 11.23 3.24 -19.35
C HIS A 74 11.46 2.42 -20.62
N HIS A 75 12.43 2.85 -21.42
CA HIS A 75 12.85 2.09 -22.58
C HIS A 75 13.78 0.95 -22.13
N ILE A 76 13.30 -0.27 -22.25
CA ILE A 76 14.10 -1.46 -22.00
C ILE A 76 14.44 -2.10 -23.35
N ASP A 77 15.74 -2.32 -23.61
CA ASP A 77 16.16 -3.05 -24.80
C ASP A 77 15.45 -4.42 -24.85
N PRO A 78 14.74 -4.74 -25.95
CA PRO A 78 14.03 -6.01 -26.08
C PRO A 78 14.91 -7.25 -25.83
N LYS A 79 16.21 -7.19 -26.16
CA LYS A 79 17.17 -8.28 -25.92
C LYS A 79 17.50 -8.45 -24.43
N ALA A 80 17.59 -7.38 -23.68
CA ALA A 80 17.91 -7.38 -22.25
C ALA A 80 16.67 -7.53 -21.35
N ARG A 81 15.46 -7.28 -21.89
CA ARG A 81 14.19 -7.22 -21.14
C ARG A 81 13.97 -8.43 -20.24
N SER A 82 14.12 -9.63 -20.79
CA SER A 82 13.89 -10.87 -20.02
C SER A 82 14.87 -11.01 -18.84
N GLY A 83 16.14 -10.64 -19.05
CA GLY A 83 17.17 -10.66 -18.00
C GLY A 83 16.87 -9.64 -16.89
N ILE A 84 16.51 -8.41 -17.26
CA ILE A 84 16.17 -7.33 -16.31
C ILE A 84 14.97 -7.73 -15.46
N LEU A 85 13.87 -8.20 -16.07
CA LEU A 85 12.68 -8.60 -15.32
C LEU A 85 12.95 -9.80 -14.40
N LYS A 86 13.80 -10.75 -14.80
CA LYS A 86 14.24 -11.86 -13.93
C LYS A 86 15.07 -11.36 -12.76
N SER A 87 15.97 -10.42 -12.98
CA SER A 87 16.79 -9.81 -11.92
C SER A 87 15.94 -9.06 -10.91
N LEU A 88 15.00 -8.24 -11.38
CA LEU A 88 14.04 -7.54 -10.52
C LEU A 88 13.16 -8.50 -9.72
N LEU A 89 12.70 -9.59 -10.36
CA LEU A 89 11.93 -10.61 -9.68
C LEU A 89 12.74 -11.31 -8.59
N SER A 90 13.98 -11.70 -8.90
CA SER A 90 14.89 -12.30 -7.91
C SER A 90 15.17 -11.38 -6.72
N PHE A 91 15.36 -10.08 -6.99
CA PHE A 91 15.49 -9.06 -5.95
C PHE A 91 14.23 -8.99 -5.06
N MET A 92 13.04 -8.95 -5.66
CA MET A 92 11.78 -8.93 -4.89
C MET A 92 11.57 -10.21 -4.10
N GLN A 93 11.93 -11.36 -4.66
CA GLN A 93 11.82 -12.67 -3.99
C GLN A 93 12.75 -12.80 -2.78
N TYR A 94 13.84 -12.06 -2.74
CA TYR A 94 14.71 -12.02 -1.56
C TYR A 94 13.98 -11.46 -0.33
N PHE A 95 13.12 -10.45 -0.52
CA PHE A 95 12.33 -9.85 0.55
C PHE A 95 10.95 -10.51 0.70
N PHE A 96 10.35 -10.90 -0.41
CA PHE A 96 8.99 -11.44 -0.52
C PHE A 96 8.98 -12.71 -1.37
N PRO A 97 9.32 -13.88 -0.79
CA PRO A 97 9.56 -15.13 -1.54
C PRO A 97 8.39 -15.60 -2.40
N GLU A 98 7.17 -15.16 -2.09
CA GLU A 98 5.97 -15.60 -2.82
C GLU A 98 5.71 -14.80 -4.10
N GLN A 99 6.55 -13.82 -4.41
CA GLN A 99 6.41 -13.05 -5.66
C GLN A 99 6.69 -13.95 -6.88
N SER A 100 5.75 -13.94 -7.81
CA SER A 100 5.84 -14.79 -9.02
C SER A 100 6.04 -13.99 -10.31
N LYS A 101 5.75 -12.69 -10.29
CA LYS A 101 5.76 -11.85 -11.49
C LYS A 101 6.06 -10.39 -11.15
N ILE A 102 6.76 -9.72 -12.08
CA ILE A 102 6.85 -8.25 -12.18
C ILE A 102 5.94 -7.81 -13.33
N PHE A 103 5.11 -6.80 -13.09
CA PHE A 103 4.23 -6.23 -14.12
C PHE A 103 4.91 -5.06 -14.81
N GLU A 104 5.19 -5.17 -16.09
CA GLU A 104 5.71 -4.08 -16.89
C GLU A 104 4.57 -3.27 -17.49
N LEU A 105 4.29 -2.09 -16.96
CA LEU A 105 3.11 -1.30 -17.31
C LEU A 105 3.19 -0.60 -18.70
N ASN A 106 4.15 -1.00 -19.54
CA ASN A 106 4.20 -0.58 -20.94
C ASN A 106 3.20 -1.32 -21.84
N THR A 107 2.72 -2.49 -21.41
CA THR A 107 1.79 -3.31 -22.20
C THR A 107 0.39 -3.31 -21.58
N PHE A 108 -0.64 -3.22 -22.42
CA PHE A 108 -2.03 -3.29 -21.96
C PHE A 108 -2.34 -4.61 -21.24
N ALA A 109 -1.73 -5.70 -21.67
CA ALA A 109 -1.91 -7.02 -21.04
C ALA A 109 -1.40 -7.03 -19.59
N ASP A 110 -0.21 -6.46 -19.32
CA ASP A 110 0.32 -6.38 -17.97
C ASP A 110 -0.41 -5.34 -17.12
N GLN A 111 -0.82 -4.19 -17.70
CA GLN A 111 -1.69 -3.23 -17.02
C GLN A 111 -2.98 -3.90 -16.55
N SER A 112 -3.69 -4.59 -17.46
CA SER A 112 -4.92 -5.31 -17.15
C SER A 112 -4.71 -6.40 -16.09
N SER A 113 -3.56 -7.10 -16.15
CA SER A 113 -3.22 -8.13 -15.17
C SER A 113 -2.92 -7.54 -13.79
N ALA A 114 -2.17 -6.43 -13.73
CA ALA A 114 -1.90 -5.74 -12.47
C ALA A 114 -3.20 -5.20 -11.82
N VAL A 115 -4.06 -4.55 -12.62
CA VAL A 115 -5.36 -4.07 -12.14
C VAL A 115 -6.24 -5.21 -11.65
N ARG A 116 -6.22 -6.37 -12.33
CA ARG A 116 -6.95 -7.56 -11.87
C ARG A 116 -6.44 -8.02 -10.50
N VAL A 117 -5.13 -8.14 -10.32
CA VAL A 117 -4.55 -8.56 -9.04
C VAL A 117 -4.94 -7.60 -7.91
N LEU A 118 -4.90 -6.29 -8.16
CA LEU A 118 -5.32 -5.28 -7.18
C LEU A 118 -6.82 -5.33 -6.87
N SER A 119 -7.66 -5.71 -7.85
CA SER A 119 -9.13 -5.70 -7.70
C SER A 119 -9.71 -6.99 -7.14
N GLU A 120 -9.10 -8.14 -7.46
CA GLU A 120 -9.59 -9.47 -7.09
C GLU A 120 -8.77 -10.09 -5.95
N GLY A 121 -7.61 -9.50 -5.62
CA GLY A 121 -6.74 -9.96 -4.53
C GLY A 121 -7.48 -9.95 -3.20
N LYS A 122 -7.34 -11.02 -2.43
CA LYS A 122 -7.82 -11.04 -1.04
C LYS A 122 -6.68 -10.51 -0.17
N PRO A 123 -6.90 -9.40 0.58
CA PRO A 123 -5.87 -8.87 1.46
C PRO A 123 -5.39 -9.96 2.43
N ARG A 124 -4.09 -10.09 2.57
CA ARG A 124 -3.50 -11.00 3.57
C ARG A 124 -3.76 -10.47 4.97
N ASP A 125 -4.06 -11.38 5.88
CA ASP A 125 -4.06 -11.05 7.29
C ASP A 125 -2.64 -10.80 7.78
N VAL A 126 -2.41 -9.59 8.25
CA VAL A 126 -1.14 -9.20 8.88
C VAL A 126 -1.32 -9.29 10.39
N ARG A 127 -0.53 -10.16 11.03
CA ARG A 127 -0.69 -10.52 12.45
C ARG A 127 -0.85 -9.33 13.40
N TRP A 128 -0.08 -8.28 13.23
CA TRP A 128 -0.13 -7.13 14.12
C TRP A 128 -1.39 -6.25 13.91
N ARG A 129 -2.06 -6.35 12.76
CA ARG A 129 -3.37 -5.71 12.54
C ARG A 129 -4.46 -6.33 13.39
N LEU A 130 -4.36 -7.61 13.70
CA LEU A 130 -5.38 -8.34 14.48
C LEU A 130 -5.51 -7.84 15.91
N GLY A 131 -4.48 -7.17 16.45
CA GLY A 131 -4.47 -6.66 17.82
C GLY A 131 -4.87 -5.19 17.98
N ARG A 132 -5.01 -4.43 16.88
CA ARG A 132 -5.26 -2.97 16.91
C ARG A 132 -6.21 -2.55 15.81
N SER A 133 -6.91 -1.44 16.06
CA SER A 133 -7.73 -0.78 15.04
C SER A 133 -6.89 0.25 14.29
N TRP A 134 -7.02 0.25 12.97
CA TRP A 134 -6.37 1.19 12.08
C TRP A 134 -7.44 1.83 11.21
N LEU A 135 -7.44 3.15 11.09
CA LEU A 135 -8.41 3.87 10.27
C LEU A 135 -7.66 4.76 9.28
N LEU A 136 -7.98 4.61 8.01
CA LEU A 136 -7.60 5.57 6.97
C LEU A 136 -8.75 6.55 6.81
N ALA A 137 -8.47 7.83 7.09
CA ALA A 137 -9.46 8.88 6.97
C ALA A 137 -9.81 9.15 5.50
N GLU A 138 -11.09 9.10 5.16
CA GLU A 138 -11.65 9.51 3.87
C GLU A 138 -12.15 10.95 3.93
N SER A 139 -12.76 11.35 5.06
CA SER A 139 -13.07 12.73 5.36
C SER A 139 -12.71 13.11 6.80
N VAL A 140 -12.40 14.37 7.00
CA VAL A 140 -12.07 14.97 8.31
C VAL A 140 -12.81 16.29 8.40
N ASP A 141 -13.73 16.39 9.36
CA ASP A 141 -14.61 17.55 9.54
C ASP A 141 -14.63 18.00 11.00
N TRP A 142 -14.92 19.29 11.23
CA TRP A 142 -15.18 19.81 12.55
C TRP A 142 -16.69 19.91 12.78
N MET A 143 -17.19 19.23 13.80
CA MET A 143 -18.61 19.25 14.17
C MET A 143 -18.75 19.53 15.67
N ASP A 144 -19.43 20.60 16.02
CA ASP A 144 -19.73 20.99 17.43
C ASP A 144 -18.47 21.02 18.32
N GLY A 145 -17.36 21.55 17.80
CA GLY A 145 -16.09 21.64 18.52
C GLY A 145 -15.32 20.32 18.64
N ASN A 146 -15.77 19.27 17.97
CA ASN A 146 -15.12 17.97 17.94
C ASN A 146 -14.65 17.59 16.52
N LEU A 147 -13.57 16.83 16.45
CA LEU A 147 -13.07 16.29 15.19
C LEU A 147 -13.90 15.06 14.82
N ALA A 148 -14.55 15.10 13.66
CA ALA A 148 -15.25 13.97 13.07
C ALA A 148 -14.41 13.37 11.95
N ILE A 149 -14.11 12.09 12.04
CA ILE A 149 -13.31 11.37 11.05
C ILE A 149 -14.14 10.23 10.51
N THR A 150 -14.31 10.19 9.18
CA THR A 150 -14.96 9.09 8.48
C THR A 150 -13.92 8.31 7.70
N GLY A 151 -14.02 6.99 7.69
CA GLY A 151 -13.09 6.15 6.95
C GLY A 151 -13.29 4.66 7.20
N VAL A 152 -12.47 3.85 6.57
CA VAL A 152 -12.53 2.40 6.70
C VAL A 152 -11.61 1.94 7.82
N VAL A 153 -12.18 1.17 8.76
CA VAL A 153 -11.43 0.54 9.86
C VAL A 153 -10.86 -0.78 9.39
N ARG A 154 -9.58 -0.97 9.64
CA ARG A 154 -8.84 -2.24 9.45
C ARG A 154 -8.41 -2.82 10.80
N GLY A 155 -8.25 -4.13 10.86
CA GLY A 155 -7.89 -4.84 12.09
C GLY A 155 -9.08 -5.07 13.01
N THR A 156 -8.94 -4.75 14.30
CA THR A 156 -10.02 -4.91 15.28
C THR A 156 -11.04 -3.78 15.22
N GLN A 157 -12.20 -4.00 15.82
CA GLN A 157 -13.22 -2.96 15.96
C GLN A 157 -12.72 -1.78 16.78
N LEU A 158 -13.08 -0.57 16.34
CA LEU A 158 -12.83 0.64 17.08
C LEU A 158 -13.78 0.74 18.28
N SER A 159 -13.26 1.09 19.45
CA SER A 159 -14.05 1.21 20.67
C SER A 159 -13.98 2.64 21.23
N PRO A 160 -15.12 3.23 21.67
CA PRO A 160 -15.12 4.55 22.27
C PRO A 160 -14.41 4.64 23.62
N ASN A 161 -14.10 3.48 24.24
CA ASN A 161 -13.40 3.42 25.53
C ASN A 161 -11.86 3.41 25.37
N ARG A 162 -11.35 3.66 24.18
CA ARG A 162 -9.91 3.66 23.90
C ARG A 162 -9.45 5.00 23.36
N LEU A 163 -8.16 5.27 23.53
CA LEU A 163 -7.51 6.39 22.87
C LEU A 163 -7.18 6.01 21.42
N VAL A 164 -7.19 7.01 20.56
CA VAL A 164 -6.68 6.93 19.18
C VAL A 164 -5.47 7.83 19.05
N HIS A 165 -4.48 7.36 18.30
CA HIS A 165 -3.31 8.14 17.97
C HIS A 165 -3.48 8.74 16.57
N LEU A 166 -3.38 10.06 16.46
CA LEU A 166 -3.30 10.78 15.20
C LEU A 166 -1.84 11.11 14.92
N PRO A 167 -1.22 10.56 13.86
CA PRO A 167 0.17 10.86 13.52
C PRO A 167 0.42 12.37 13.47
N ASN A 168 1.51 12.82 14.09
CA ASN A 168 1.92 14.22 14.23
C ASN A 168 1.01 15.11 15.12
N HIS A 169 -0.09 14.59 15.67
CA HIS A 169 -1.03 15.36 16.49
C HIS A 169 -1.20 14.82 17.91
N GLY A 170 -0.80 13.55 18.17
CA GLY A 170 -0.85 12.94 19.50
C GLY A 170 -2.06 12.04 19.74
N ASP A 171 -2.39 11.83 21.01
CA ASP A 171 -3.42 10.90 21.47
C ASP A 171 -4.71 11.61 21.83
N PHE A 172 -5.83 11.05 21.40
CA PHE A 172 -7.16 11.62 21.60
C PHE A 172 -8.15 10.57 22.12
N GLN A 173 -9.09 11.03 22.91
CA GLN A 173 -10.19 10.21 23.38
C GLN A 173 -11.28 10.13 22.30
N VAL A 174 -11.76 8.93 22.05
CA VAL A 174 -12.92 8.71 21.17
C VAL A 174 -14.20 8.99 21.95
N LEU A 175 -14.98 9.98 21.52
CA LEU A 175 -16.26 10.32 22.15
C LEU A 175 -17.40 9.43 21.65
N ARG A 176 -17.41 9.10 20.37
CA ARG A 176 -18.48 8.32 19.75
C ARG A 176 -17.96 7.58 18.53
N VAL A 177 -18.44 6.36 18.33
CA VAL A 177 -18.27 5.59 17.10
C VAL A 177 -19.64 5.35 16.46
N ARG A 178 -19.75 5.54 15.15
CA ARG A 178 -20.91 5.16 14.35
C ARG A 178 -20.44 4.27 13.21
N SER A 179 -21.18 3.23 12.90
CA SER A 179 -21.00 2.40 11.70
C SER A 179 -22.13 2.70 10.71
N PHE A 180 -21.79 2.71 9.44
CA PHE A 180 -22.73 2.88 8.34
C PHE A 180 -22.86 1.57 7.57
#